data_3d35f0acb6522fdb7467a610292dba5d
#
_entry.id   3d35f0acb6522fdb7467a610292dba5d
#
_cell.length_a   1.000
_cell.length_b   1.000
_cell.length_c   1.000
_cell.angle_alpha   90.00
_cell.angle_beta   90.00
_cell.angle_gamma   90.00
#
_symmetry.space_group_name_H-M   'P 1'
#
loop_
_entity.id
_entity.type
_entity.pdbx_description
1 polymer ?
#
loop_
_entity_poly.entity_id
_entity_poly.type
_entity_poly.pdbx_seq_one_letter_code
_entity_poly.pdbx_strand_id
1 'polypeptide(L)'
;MSKDLVVKHSIKIEASPNRVWEVLTKPLYIRQWDKLPEDFGDYEIHPATIIEWPGQRSLNVVEFDLNRKLSYQLEVPEWKEQGVSHIGYNYSLSIDADGHTWLGIEIGDFAILTESDKYYDESSNFGLTASQKIKQLAEQNYSIH
;
A
#
# COMPACT_ATOMS: atom_id res chain seq x y z
N MET A 1 1.28 26.82 -11.85
CA MET A 1 1.83 26.11 -10.72
C MET A 1 1.23 24.72 -10.64
N SER A 2 2.06 23.71 -10.74
CA SER A 2 1.55 22.34 -10.68
C SER A 2 1.17 21.99 -9.24
N LYS A 3 0.13 21.24 -9.09
CA LYS A 3 -0.37 20.80 -7.81
C LYS A 3 -0.18 19.28 -7.72
N ASP A 4 0.48 18.84 -6.68
CA ASP A 4 0.68 17.41 -6.48
C ASP A 4 -0.65 16.73 -6.20
N LEU A 5 -0.85 15.57 -6.82
CA LEU A 5 -2.01 14.74 -6.56
C LEU A 5 -1.56 13.44 -5.90
N VAL A 6 -1.16 13.57 -4.65
CA VAL A 6 -0.73 12.44 -3.83
C VAL A 6 -1.77 12.18 -2.77
N VAL A 7 -2.29 10.95 -2.74
CA VAL A 7 -3.20 10.50 -1.69
C VAL A 7 -2.41 10.30 -0.42
N LYS A 8 -2.90 10.83 0.69
CA LYS A 8 -2.24 10.67 1.99
C LYS A 8 -3.28 10.34 3.05
N HIS A 9 -3.11 9.22 3.70
CA HIS A 9 -3.93 8.82 4.83
C HIS A 9 -3.03 8.39 5.97
N SER A 10 -3.50 8.60 7.19
CA SER A 10 -2.76 8.21 8.38
C SER A 10 -3.77 7.70 9.40
N ILE A 11 -3.47 6.58 10.04
CA ILE A 11 -4.39 5.98 11.00
C ILE A 11 -3.61 5.37 12.16
N LYS A 12 -4.13 5.55 13.37
CA LYS A 12 -3.55 4.95 14.57
C LYS A 12 -4.07 3.52 14.71
N ILE A 13 -3.16 2.58 14.98
CA ILE A 13 -3.50 1.16 15.11
C ILE A 13 -3.02 0.68 16.47
N GLU A 14 -3.91 0.07 17.22
CA GLU A 14 -3.58 -0.45 18.54
C GLU A 14 -3.04 -1.88 18.43
N ALA A 15 -1.89 -1.99 17.81
CA ALA A 15 -1.16 -3.24 17.62
C ALA A 15 0.30 -2.88 17.43
N SER A 16 1.19 -3.85 17.63
CA SER A 16 2.61 -3.60 17.45
C SER A 16 2.95 -3.37 15.97
N PRO A 17 4.06 -2.68 15.68
CA PRO A 17 4.50 -2.54 14.29
C PRO A 17 4.70 -3.89 13.61
N ASN A 18 5.20 -4.88 14.34
CA ASN A 18 5.38 -6.22 13.80
C ASN A 18 4.05 -6.83 13.34
N ARG A 19 3.00 -6.63 14.12
CA ARG A 19 1.68 -7.15 13.77
C ARG A 19 1.12 -6.45 12.53
N VAL A 20 1.25 -5.12 12.47
CA VAL A 20 0.82 -4.36 11.30
C VAL A 20 1.61 -4.79 10.07
N TRP A 21 2.91 -5.03 10.25
CA TRP A 21 3.77 -5.49 9.16
C TRP A 21 3.30 -6.82 8.59
N GLU A 22 2.87 -7.74 9.46
CA GLU A 22 2.31 -9.01 9.00
C GLU A 22 1.09 -8.78 8.09
N VAL A 23 0.23 -7.86 8.49
CA VAL A 23 -0.98 -7.56 7.70
C VAL A 23 -0.60 -6.97 6.35
N LEU A 24 0.49 -6.21 6.28
CA LEU A 24 0.97 -5.61 5.03
C LEU A 24 1.66 -6.60 4.11
N THR A 25 2.25 -7.67 4.65
CA THR A 25 3.16 -8.51 3.87
C THR A 25 2.72 -9.95 3.66
N LYS A 26 1.79 -10.46 4.47
CA LYS A 26 1.32 -11.84 4.31
C LYS A 26 0.11 -11.88 3.39
N PRO A 27 0.16 -12.68 2.31
CA PRO A 27 -0.96 -12.75 1.36
C PRO A 27 -2.29 -13.08 2.02
N LEU A 28 -2.28 -13.91 3.08
CA LEU A 28 -3.50 -14.22 3.82
C LEU A 28 -4.24 -12.96 4.25
N TYR A 29 -3.50 -11.95 4.71
CA TYR A 29 -4.09 -10.70 5.14
C TYR A 29 -4.30 -9.74 3.98
N ILE A 30 -3.34 -9.68 3.05
CA ILE A 30 -3.45 -8.76 1.91
C ILE A 30 -4.74 -9.01 1.14
N ARG A 31 -5.10 -10.26 0.94
CA ARG A 31 -6.32 -10.62 0.21
C ARG A 31 -7.58 -10.07 0.88
N GLN A 32 -7.50 -9.68 2.12
CA GLN A 32 -8.65 -9.15 2.86
C GLN A 32 -8.78 -7.63 2.78
N TRP A 33 -7.66 -6.91 2.53
CA TRP A 33 -7.71 -5.46 2.41
C TRP A 33 -7.37 -4.96 1.01
N ASP A 34 -6.93 -5.85 0.13
CA ASP A 34 -6.58 -5.54 -1.25
C ASP A 34 -6.85 -6.78 -2.08
N LYS A 35 -6.41 -6.76 -3.32
CA LYS A 35 -6.56 -7.88 -4.23
C LYS A 35 -5.20 -8.35 -4.70
N LEU A 36 -5.04 -9.66 -4.82
CA LEU A 36 -3.84 -10.26 -5.38
C LEU A 36 -4.25 -11.09 -6.60
N PRO A 37 -3.34 -11.28 -7.57
CA PRO A 37 -3.60 -12.18 -8.68
C PRO A 37 -3.90 -13.59 -8.14
N GLU A 38 -4.78 -14.31 -8.81
CA GLU A 38 -5.18 -15.66 -8.36
C GLU A 38 -3.99 -16.59 -8.21
N ASP A 39 -2.99 -16.45 -9.07
CA ASP A 39 -1.82 -17.32 -9.08
C ASP A 39 -0.64 -16.77 -8.27
N PHE A 40 -0.86 -15.73 -7.47
CA PHE A 40 0.22 -15.14 -6.69
C PHE A 40 0.83 -16.12 -5.69
N GLY A 41 0.00 -16.97 -5.10
CA GLY A 41 0.47 -17.93 -4.09
C GLY A 41 0.44 -17.34 -2.69
N ASP A 42 1.19 -17.97 -1.79
CA ASP A 42 1.19 -17.59 -0.38
C ASP A 42 2.55 -17.13 0.13
N TYR A 43 3.40 -16.68 -0.77
CA TYR A 43 4.72 -16.17 -0.40
C TYR A 43 4.61 -14.77 0.18
N GLU A 44 5.25 -14.56 1.32
CA GLU A 44 5.28 -13.23 1.92
C GLU A 44 5.97 -12.24 1.00
N ILE A 45 5.52 -10.99 1.08
CA ILE A 45 6.15 -9.91 0.34
C ILE A 45 7.58 -9.74 0.87
N HIS A 46 8.53 -9.60 -0.04
CA HIS A 46 9.94 -9.42 0.28
C HIS A 46 10.57 -8.45 -0.73
N PRO A 47 11.83 -8.07 -0.54
CA PRO A 47 12.44 -7.02 -1.38
C PRO A 47 12.43 -7.25 -2.89
N ALA A 48 12.33 -8.50 -3.33
CA ALA A 48 12.32 -8.80 -4.76
C ALA A 48 10.92 -9.13 -5.30
N THR A 49 9.89 -8.96 -4.50
CA THR A 49 8.53 -9.32 -4.91
C THR A 49 8.03 -8.46 -6.06
N ILE A 50 7.44 -9.14 -7.04
CA ILE A 50 6.71 -8.49 -8.13
C ILE A 50 5.32 -9.10 -8.13
N ILE A 51 4.30 -8.24 -8.01
CA ILE A 51 2.92 -8.67 -8.11
C ILE A 51 2.44 -8.29 -9.49
N GLU A 52 2.04 -9.28 -10.29
CA GLU A 52 1.71 -9.03 -11.68
C GLU A 52 0.29 -9.45 -12.02
N TRP A 53 -0.45 -8.53 -12.63
CA TRP A 53 -1.73 -8.83 -13.26
C TRP A 53 -1.46 -8.80 -14.78
N PRO A 54 -1.30 -9.98 -15.39
CA PRO A 54 -0.84 -10.05 -16.80
C PRO A 54 -1.68 -9.18 -17.73
N GLY A 55 -0.99 -8.36 -18.52
CA GLY A 55 -1.63 -7.49 -19.49
C GLY A 55 -2.28 -6.25 -18.89
N GLN A 56 -2.27 -6.09 -17.58
CA GLN A 56 -2.95 -4.97 -16.91
C GLN A 56 -2.00 -4.05 -16.16
N ARG A 57 -1.28 -4.60 -15.19
CA ARG A 57 -0.39 -3.79 -14.36
C ARG A 57 0.52 -4.68 -13.54
N SER A 58 1.53 -4.09 -12.93
CA SER A 58 2.38 -4.79 -11.96
C SER A 58 2.78 -3.85 -10.84
N LEU A 59 3.08 -4.44 -9.69
CA LEU A 59 3.63 -3.73 -8.53
C LEU A 59 4.98 -4.35 -8.22
N ASN A 60 6.01 -3.52 -8.18
CA ASN A 60 7.37 -3.95 -7.85
C ASN A 60 7.76 -3.36 -6.51
N VAL A 61 8.27 -4.18 -5.60
CA VAL A 61 8.78 -3.66 -4.33
C VAL A 61 10.04 -2.87 -4.64
N VAL A 62 10.08 -1.60 -4.23
CA VAL A 62 11.24 -0.73 -4.44
C VAL A 62 11.87 -0.29 -3.13
N GLU A 63 11.16 -0.46 -2.01
CA GLU A 63 11.72 -0.20 -0.70
C GLU A 63 11.12 -1.18 0.29
N PHE A 64 11.96 -1.80 1.10
CA PHE A 64 11.54 -2.79 2.07
C PHE A 64 12.40 -2.61 3.32
N ASP A 65 11.84 -1.96 4.33
CA ASP A 65 12.52 -1.73 5.60
C ASP A 65 11.62 -2.36 6.67
N LEU A 66 12.04 -3.50 7.20
CA LEU A 66 11.24 -4.33 8.09
C LEU A 66 10.60 -3.53 9.22
N ASN A 67 9.28 -3.65 9.36
CA ASN A 67 8.46 -2.99 10.39
C ASN A 67 8.44 -1.46 10.28
N ARG A 68 8.93 -0.90 9.17
CA ARG A 68 9.01 0.56 9.02
C ARG A 68 8.45 1.07 7.71
N LYS A 69 8.85 0.49 6.59
CA LYS A 69 8.42 1.04 5.30
C LYS A 69 8.40 -0.02 4.21
N LEU A 70 7.30 -0.03 3.46
CA LEU A 70 7.13 -0.89 2.30
C LEU A 70 6.63 -0.02 1.16
N SER A 71 7.38 0.03 0.08
CA SER A 71 7.01 0.84 -1.08
C SER A 71 6.97 0.00 -2.33
N TYR A 72 5.94 0.23 -3.13
CA TYR A 72 5.78 -0.40 -4.44
C TYR A 72 5.79 0.66 -5.52
N GLN A 73 6.36 0.33 -6.66
CA GLN A 73 6.20 1.12 -7.88
C GLN A 73 5.14 0.44 -8.72
N LEU A 74 4.14 1.21 -9.14
CA LEU A 74 3.06 0.71 -9.98
C LEU A 74 3.41 0.95 -11.44
N GLU A 75 3.37 -0.10 -12.24
CA GLU A 75 3.61 -0.01 -13.67
C GLU A 75 2.34 -0.36 -14.42
N VAL A 76 1.88 0.57 -15.23
CA VAL A 76 0.70 0.41 -16.09
C VAL A 76 1.15 0.73 -17.51
N PRO A 77 0.95 -0.18 -18.48
CA PRO A 77 1.45 0.03 -19.84
C PRO A 77 1.03 1.38 -20.44
N GLU A 78 -0.21 1.79 -20.23
CA GLU A 78 -0.72 3.06 -20.76
C GLU A 78 0.02 4.26 -20.18
N TRP A 79 0.41 4.20 -18.92
CA TRP A 79 1.17 5.27 -18.29
C TRP A 79 2.59 5.30 -18.80
N LYS A 80 3.15 4.13 -19.05
CA LYS A 80 4.50 4.02 -19.58
C LYS A 80 4.61 4.71 -20.94
N GLU A 81 3.56 4.58 -21.76
CA GLU A 81 3.48 5.26 -23.04
C GLU A 81 3.45 6.78 -22.88
N GLN A 82 2.94 7.26 -21.75
CA GLN A 82 2.93 8.69 -21.43
C GLN A 82 4.21 9.14 -20.73
N GLY A 83 5.18 8.25 -20.58
CA GLY A 83 6.43 8.56 -19.91
C GLY A 83 6.33 8.58 -18.39
N VAL A 84 5.31 7.95 -17.83
CA VAL A 84 5.07 7.94 -16.39
C VAL A 84 5.43 6.59 -15.80
N SER A 85 6.38 6.58 -14.87
CA SER A 85 6.85 5.34 -14.24
C SER A 85 7.12 5.51 -12.74
N HIS A 86 6.70 6.63 -12.15
CA HIS A 86 7.06 6.95 -10.76
C HIS A 86 5.89 6.93 -9.79
N ILE A 87 4.74 6.43 -10.23
CA ILE A 87 3.58 6.34 -9.35
C ILE A 87 3.71 5.08 -8.51
N GLY A 88 3.43 5.20 -7.24
CA GLY A 88 3.59 4.07 -6.35
C GLY A 88 2.73 4.14 -5.12
N TYR A 89 2.86 3.08 -4.32
CA TYR A 89 2.19 2.94 -3.03
C TYR A 89 3.26 2.91 -1.96
N ASN A 90 3.12 3.76 -0.96
CA ASN A 90 4.05 3.82 0.17
C ASN A 90 3.28 3.56 1.45
N TYR A 91 3.71 2.53 2.18
CA TYR A 91 3.17 2.19 3.48
C TYR A 91 4.28 2.41 4.51
N SER A 92 4.02 3.27 5.49
CA SER A 92 5.03 3.56 6.50
C SER A 92 4.46 3.34 7.90
N LEU A 93 5.30 2.86 8.80
CA LEU A 93 4.94 2.65 10.20
C LEU A 93 5.81 3.52 11.07
N SER A 94 5.20 4.15 12.06
CA SER A 94 5.91 4.93 13.04
C SER A 94 5.28 4.70 14.41
N ILE A 95 6.00 5.04 15.47
CA ILE A 95 5.51 4.88 16.83
C ILE A 95 5.50 6.27 17.46
N ASP A 96 4.37 6.65 18.07
CA ASP A 96 4.26 7.95 18.73
C ASP A 96 4.81 7.89 20.16
N ALA A 97 4.74 9.02 20.84
CA ALA A 97 5.27 9.15 22.21
C ALA A 97 4.56 8.22 23.19
N ASP A 98 3.35 7.82 22.89
CA ASP A 98 2.56 6.94 23.76
C ASP A 98 2.75 5.47 23.40
N GLY A 99 3.59 5.17 22.42
CA GLY A 99 3.85 3.80 22.01
C GLY A 99 2.84 3.23 21.05
N HIS A 100 2.00 4.06 20.45
CA HIS A 100 1.02 3.60 19.48
C HIS A 100 1.61 3.56 18.07
N THR A 101 1.19 2.59 17.29
CA THR A 101 1.64 2.46 15.91
C THR A 101 0.76 3.31 15.00
N TRP A 102 1.40 4.05 14.10
CA TRP A 102 0.70 4.81 13.07
C TRP A 102 1.06 4.24 11.71
N LEU A 103 0.03 4.03 10.89
CA LEU A 103 0.21 3.61 9.52
C LEU A 103 -0.04 4.81 8.61
N GLY A 104 0.95 5.13 7.78
CA GLY A 104 0.80 6.13 6.74
C GLY A 104 0.70 5.45 5.39
N ILE A 105 -0.24 5.90 4.56
CA ILE A 105 -0.40 5.41 3.19
C ILE A 105 -0.31 6.61 2.27
N GLU A 106 0.61 6.56 1.30
CA GLU A 106 0.73 7.58 0.26
C GLU A 106 0.70 6.91 -1.10
N ILE A 107 -0.13 7.44 -1.99
CA ILE A 107 -0.30 6.90 -3.34
C ILE A 107 -0.23 8.05 -4.33
N GLY A 108 0.60 7.92 -5.34
CA GLY A 108 0.73 8.93 -6.39
C GLY A 108 2.18 9.07 -6.82
N ASP A 109 2.51 10.15 -7.44
CA ASP A 109 1.78 11.39 -7.76
C ASP A 109 1.05 11.24 -9.11
N PHE A 110 -0.24 11.53 -9.16
CA PHE A 110 -1.05 11.37 -10.36
C PHE A 110 -1.13 12.63 -11.23
N ALA A 111 -0.53 13.73 -10.79
CA ALA A 111 -0.73 15.04 -11.43
C ALA A 111 -0.37 15.07 -12.91
N ILE A 112 0.59 14.25 -13.34
CA ILE A 112 1.07 14.24 -14.72
C ILE A 112 0.18 13.41 -15.66
N LEU A 113 -0.73 12.61 -15.11
CA LEU A 113 -1.56 11.74 -15.93
C LEU A 113 -2.77 12.47 -16.53
N THR A 114 -3.19 12.06 -17.73
CA THR A 114 -4.54 12.39 -18.21
C THR A 114 -5.51 11.72 -17.24
N GLU A 115 -6.62 12.31 -16.95
CA GLU A 115 -7.59 11.81 -15.98
C GLU A 115 -7.02 11.72 -14.56
N SER A 116 -6.08 12.60 -14.23
CA SER A 116 -5.43 12.59 -12.92
C SER A 116 -6.43 12.62 -11.76
N ASP A 117 -7.50 13.42 -11.88
CA ASP A 117 -8.50 13.52 -10.82
C ASP A 117 -9.21 12.20 -10.57
N LYS A 118 -9.48 11.45 -11.63
CA LYS A 118 -10.14 10.15 -11.52
C LYS A 118 -9.26 9.17 -10.74
N TYR A 119 -7.98 9.09 -11.12
CA TYR A 119 -7.06 8.19 -10.43
C TYR A 119 -6.86 8.60 -8.98
N TYR A 120 -6.79 9.91 -8.73
CA TYR A 120 -6.65 10.41 -7.37
C TYR A 120 -7.85 10.01 -6.52
N ASP A 121 -9.07 10.22 -7.03
CA ASP A 121 -10.29 9.91 -6.29
C ASP A 121 -10.42 8.42 -6.00
N GLU A 122 -10.14 7.57 -7.00
CA GLU A 122 -10.19 6.12 -6.82
C GLU A 122 -9.16 5.66 -5.79
N SER A 123 -7.96 6.21 -5.87
CA SER A 123 -6.89 5.84 -4.95
C SER A 123 -7.12 6.37 -3.55
N SER A 124 -7.76 7.53 -3.42
CA SER A 124 -8.13 8.07 -2.12
C SER A 124 -9.15 7.16 -1.43
N ASN A 125 -10.14 6.69 -2.18
CA ASN A 125 -11.12 5.75 -1.64
C ASN A 125 -10.46 4.43 -1.24
N PHE A 126 -9.53 3.94 -2.08
CA PHE A 126 -8.79 2.73 -1.75
C PHE A 126 -7.97 2.93 -0.47
N GLY A 127 -7.23 4.03 -0.38
CA GLY A 127 -6.39 4.30 0.79
C GLY A 127 -7.19 4.38 2.08
N LEU A 128 -8.34 5.02 2.03
CA LEU A 128 -9.21 5.12 3.19
C LEU A 128 -9.74 3.75 3.61
N THR A 129 -10.27 3.00 2.66
CA THR A 129 -10.81 1.67 2.93
C THR A 129 -9.73 0.71 3.40
N ALA A 130 -8.57 0.72 2.73
CA ALA A 130 -7.46 -0.16 3.07
C ALA A 130 -6.92 0.14 4.46
N SER A 131 -6.76 1.43 4.82
CA SER A 131 -6.23 1.79 6.13
C SER A 131 -7.14 1.29 7.24
N GLN A 132 -8.46 1.42 7.06
CA GLN A 132 -9.42 0.96 8.05
C GLN A 132 -9.41 -0.56 8.16
N LYS A 133 -9.30 -1.26 7.03
CA LYS A 133 -9.29 -2.72 7.03
C LYS A 133 -8.00 -3.26 7.64
N ILE A 134 -6.88 -2.63 7.31
CA ILE A 134 -5.59 -3.01 7.89
C ILE A 134 -5.63 -2.84 9.41
N LYS A 135 -6.17 -1.73 9.88
CA LYS A 135 -6.33 -1.49 11.31
C LYS A 135 -7.17 -2.61 11.94
N GLN A 136 -8.31 -2.92 11.34
CA GLN A 136 -9.20 -3.96 11.84
C GLN A 136 -8.49 -5.30 11.91
N LEU A 137 -7.76 -5.67 10.87
CA LEU A 137 -7.05 -6.95 10.83
C LEU A 137 -5.91 -7.01 11.84
N ALA A 138 -5.17 -5.91 11.99
CA ALA A 138 -4.04 -5.87 12.92
C ALA A 138 -4.51 -5.95 14.36
N GLU A 139 -5.64 -5.32 14.68
CA GLU A 139 -6.19 -5.32 16.05
C GLU A 139 -6.98 -6.58 16.34
N GLN A 140 -7.43 -7.27 15.30
CA GLN A 140 -8.20 -8.50 15.43
C GLN A 140 -7.29 -9.62 15.95
N ASN A 141 -7.80 -10.41 16.88
CA ASN A 141 -7.05 -11.53 17.48
C ASN A 141 -5.81 -11.09 18.25
N TYR A 142 -5.63 -9.79 18.43
CA TYR A 142 -4.43 -9.30 19.13
C TYR A 142 -4.41 -9.78 20.59
N SER A 143 -5.57 -9.90 21.18
CA SER A 143 -5.71 -10.34 22.55
C SER A 143 -5.94 -11.85 22.70
N ILE A 144 -5.94 -12.57 21.60
CA ILE A 144 -6.19 -14.02 21.61
C ILE A 144 -4.88 -14.75 21.58
N HIS A 145 -4.67 -15.58 22.54
CA HIS A 145 -3.46 -16.37 22.64
C HIS A 145 -3.67 -17.66 23.35
#